data_882ff114ea28b161658b307028fa50c2
#
_entry.id   882ff114ea28b161658b307028fa50c2
#
_cell.length_a   1.000
_cell.length_b   1.000
_cell.length_c   1.000
_cell.angle_alpha   90.00
_cell.angle_beta   90.00
_cell.angle_gamma   90.00
#
_symmetry.space_group_name_H-M   'P 1'
#
loop_
_entity.id
_entity.type
_entity.pdbx_description
1 polymer ?
#
loop_
_entity_poly.entity_id
_entity_poly.type
_entity_poly.pdbx_seq_one_letter_code
_entity_poly.pdbx_strand_id
1 'polypeptide(L)'
;KLDQALEEAHKTRVQMCSYLLQSGLAASKLPKPIQDRIKNQFEGKVFEASVLQEVIEDSRSMLSELSAASSVMGPGRISAMFNEADKLQAAVDDLFDLPRDDKLKAVSVPKLSGIRELYLMLTGDHDLHGGYYADRVSLATTADFTGLVKNALNKIVVNTWEMLGRAGYDWWQQISTVEHFNNLNTITGTLVGTVGTLPVVAEGADYTELVVGDSPETADFVKYGGYIPLTLELIDRDETRKLKAYARELGSAGLRKISSLVAAIFTDNAGVGPTMADTGALFNATAVTTAGGHANLLTTALAIAAWEAACTAVYNQPMLIKNAAGYYGTGPKMALNPKFCLVPRTLQNTAWQMLKGEYVREATYFYDNVLKGSAVPVTVPEWIDANDWAAVCDPVVAPSIYVGERFGIMPEVFVAGYETSPAVFTNDEHRLKVRHFLAVWVNDFRPLHKSNVA
;
A
#
# COMPACT_ATOMS: atom_id res chain seq x y z
N LYS A 1 -16.39 29.32 -81.52
CA LYS A 1 -15.05 29.09 -80.91
C LYS A 1 -15.00 29.61 -79.48
N LEU A 2 -15.59 30.81 -79.19
CA LEU A 2 -15.58 31.36 -77.80
C LEU A 2 -16.46 30.53 -76.86
N ASP A 3 -17.65 30.13 -77.33
CA ASP A 3 -18.60 29.32 -76.51
C ASP A 3 -18.08 27.93 -76.30
N GLN A 4 -17.37 27.30 -77.21
CA GLN A 4 -16.72 26.00 -77.00
C GLN A 4 -15.58 26.09 -76.02
N ALA A 5 -14.77 27.15 -76.02
CA ALA A 5 -13.70 27.34 -75.04
C ALA A 5 -14.25 27.61 -73.61
N LEU A 6 -15.39 28.32 -73.52
CA LEU A 6 -16.10 28.55 -72.27
C LEU A 6 -16.68 27.23 -71.68
N GLU A 7 -17.27 26.38 -72.49
CA GLU A 7 -17.78 25.07 -72.11
C GLU A 7 -16.65 24.14 -71.67
N GLU A 8 -15.51 24.10 -72.33
CA GLU A 8 -14.36 23.32 -71.98
C GLU A 8 -13.73 23.80 -70.63
N ALA A 9 -13.63 25.14 -70.48
CA ALA A 9 -13.17 25.74 -69.25
C ALA A 9 -14.11 25.40 -68.03
N HIS A 10 -15.43 25.41 -68.30
CA HIS A 10 -16.42 25.04 -67.29
C HIS A 10 -16.32 23.54 -66.88
N LYS A 11 -16.20 22.65 -67.89
CA LYS A 11 -15.98 21.19 -67.63
C LYS A 11 -14.71 20.91 -66.82
N THR A 12 -13.62 21.60 -67.17
CA THR A 12 -12.36 21.47 -66.44
C THR A 12 -12.49 21.93 -64.99
N ARG A 13 -13.21 23.06 -64.77
CA ARG A 13 -13.50 23.53 -63.40
C ARG A 13 -14.36 22.54 -62.60
N VAL A 14 -15.39 21.94 -63.19
CA VAL A 14 -16.24 20.92 -62.54
C VAL A 14 -15.43 19.70 -62.21
N GLN A 15 -14.51 19.22 -63.05
CA GLN A 15 -13.62 18.10 -62.76
C GLN A 15 -12.67 18.42 -61.63
N MET A 16 -12.10 19.61 -61.58
CA MET A 16 -11.22 20.05 -60.53
C MET A 16 -11.97 20.13 -59.16
N CYS A 17 -13.20 20.63 -59.16
CA CYS A 17 -14.06 20.67 -57.98
C CYS A 17 -14.45 19.26 -57.55
N SER A 18 -14.70 18.31 -58.45
CA SER A 18 -15.02 16.91 -58.09
C SER A 18 -13.83 16.22 -57.44
N TYR A 19 -12.62 16.49 -57.89
CA TYR A 19 -11.39 15.97 -57.23
C TYR A 19 -11.19 16.56 -55.84
N LEU A 20 -11.37 17.88 -55.68
CA LEU A 20 -11.31 18.55 -54.39
C LEU A 20 -12.36 18.02 -53.42
N LEU A 21 -13.58 17.74 -53.92
CA LEU A 21 -14.66 17.13 -53.11
C LEU A 21 -14.26 15.74 -52.60
N GLN A 22 -13.76 14.88 -53.49
CA GLN A 22 -13.34 13.52 -53.10
C GLN A 22 -12.17 13.54 -52.11
N SER A 23 -11.15 14.35 -52.37
CA SER A 23 -9.98 14.47 -51.48
C SER A 23 -10.36 15.08 -50.13
N GLY A 24 -11.21 16.13 -50.12
CA GLY A 24 -11.70 16.76 -48.88
C GLY A 24 -12.55 15.84 -48.02
N LEU A 25 -13.45 15.06 -48.65
CA LEU A 25 -14.27 14.07 -47.93
C LEU A 25 -13.43 12.90 -47.40
N ALA A 26 -12.46 12.41 -48.17
CA ALA A 26 -11.56 11.36 -47.71
C ALA A 26 -10.71 11.81 -46.51
N ALA A 27 -10.23 13.06 -46.51
CA ALA A 27 -9.46 13.64 -45.40
C ALA A 27 -10.32 14.02 -44.21
N SER A 28 -11.63 14.20 -44.38
CA SER A 28 -12.54 14.69 -43.32
C SER A 28 -12.76 13.71 -42.17
N LYS A 29 -12.60 12.39 -42.39
CA LYS A 29 -12.91 11.29 -41.43
C LYS A 29 -14.35 11.33 -40.91
N LEU A 30 -15.28 11.98 -41.61
CA LEU A 30 -16.70 12.00 -41.24
C LEU A 30 -17.36 10.63 -41.51
N PRO A 31 -18.43 10.26 -40.79
CA PRO A 31 -19.22 9.06 -41.06
C PRO A 31 -19.82 9.08 -42.49
N LYS A 32 -19.88 7.92 -43.15
CA LYS A 32 -20.39 7.77 -44.52
C LYS A 32 -21.70 8.53 -44.81
N PRO A 33 -22.75 8.47 -43.98
CA PRO A 33 -24.02 9.17 -44.24
C PRO A 33 -23.85 10.70 -44.36
N ILE A 34 -22.91 11.29 -43.64
CA ILE A 34 -22.62 12.74 -43.69
C ILE A 34 -21.78 13.04 -44.94
N GLN A 35 -20.82 12.19 -45.29
CA GLN A 35 -20.04 12.31 -46.50
C GLN A 35 -20.94 12.26 -47.75
N ASP A 36 -21.90 11.34 -47.81
CA ASP A 36 -22.84 11.19 -48.89
C ASP A 36 -23.76 12.42 -49.03
N ARG A 37 -24.16 13.01 -47.92
CA ARG A 37 -24.95 14.26 -47.92
C ARG A 37 -24.17 15.43 -48.48
N ILE A 38 -22.91 15.63 -48.05
CA ILE A 38 -22.04 16.68 -48.57
C ILE A 38 -21.73 16.43 -50.04
N LYS A 39 -21.49 15.20 -50.45
CA LYS A 39 -21.26 14.81 -51.80
C LYS A 39 -22.45 15.21 -52.72
N ASN A 40 -23.68 14.85 -52.34
CA ASN A 40 -24.89 15.19 -53.07
C ASN A 40 -25.14 16.70 -53.16
N GLN A 41 -24.65 17.49 -52.21
CA GLN A 41 -24.81 18.95 -52.24
C GLN A 41 -23.89 19.64 -53.24
N PHE A 42 -22.67 19.10 -53.44
CA PHE A 42 -21.61 19.74 -54.25
C PHE A 42 -21.34 19.02 -55.57
N GLU A 43 -21.87 17.83 -55.81
CA GLU A 43 -21.63 17.04 -57.02
C GLU A 43 -22.15 17.77 -58.25
N GLY A 44 -21.29 17.90 -59.26
CA GLY A 44 -21.61 18.57 -60.50
C GLY A 44 -21.63 20.10 -60.44
N LYS A 45 -21.29 20.74 -59.36
CA LYS A 45 -21.25 22.22 -59.21
C LYS A 45 -19.82 22.73 -59.16
N VAL A 46 -19.64 23.98 -59.54
CA VAL A 46 -18.38 24.70 -59.30
C VAL A 46 -18.49 25.45 -58.01
N PHE A 47 -17.54 25.21 -57.11
CA PHE A 47 -17.49 25.81 -55.77
C PHE A 47 -16.05 26.21 -55.40
N GLU A 48 -15.90 27.06 -54.40
CA GLU A 48 -14.60 27.42 -53.84
C GLU A 48 -14.21 26.43 -52.75
N ALA A 49 -12.90 26.14 -52.61
CA ALA A 49 -12.38 25.19 -51.63
C ALA A 49 -12.71 25.59 -50.18
N SER A 50 -12.78 26.89 -49.89
CA SER A 50 -13.17 27.47 -48.62
C SER A 50 -14.59 27.07 -48.20
N VAL A 51 -15.55 27.10 -49.12
CA VAL A 51 -16.96 26.75 -48.86
C VAL A 51 -17.11 25.26 -48.51
N LEU A 52 -16.35 24.40 -49.19
CA LEU A 52 -16.33 22.97 -48.86
C LEU A 52 -15.74 22.71 -47.46
N GLN A 53 -14.67 23.44 -47.14
CA GLN A 53 -14.01 23.31 -45.83
C GLN A 53 -14.92 23.78 -44.69
N GLU A 54 -15.62 24.88 -44.86
CA GLU A 54 -16.60 25.41 -43.91
C GLU A 54 -17.72 24.39 -43.64
N VAL A 55 -18.29 23.77 -44.68
CA VAL A 55 -19.35 22.75 -44.54
C VAL A 55 -18.83 21.48 -43.83
N ILE A 56 -17.56 21.11 -44.06
CA ILE A 56 -16.93 19.98 -43.36
C ILE A 56 -16.72 20.30 -41.86
N GLU A 57 -16.30 21.52 -41.56
CA GLU A 57 -16.10 21.96 -40.16
C GLU A 57 -17.41 22.10 -39.41
N ASP A 58 -18.45 22.67 -40.06
CA ASP A 58 -19.81 22.73 -39.51
C ASP A 58 -20.37 21.33 -39.23
N SER A 59 -20.14 20.40 -40.14
CA SER A 59 -20.57 19.01 -39.96
C SER A 59 -19.84 18.31 -38.84
N ARG A 60 -18.55 18.63 -38.60
CA ARG A 60 -17.78 18.16 -37.46
C ARG A 60 -18.28 18.77 -36.16
N SER A 61 -18.56 20.08 -36.15
CA SER A 61 -19.12 20.77 -34.97
C SER A 61 -20.47 20.18 -34.57
N MET A 62 -21.37 20.03 -35.54
CA MET A 62 -22.67 19.37 -35.33
C MET A 62 -22.52 17.95 -34.79
N LEU A 63 -21.57 17.16 -35.31
CA LEU A 63 -21.32 15.81 -34.85
C LEU A 63 -20.78 15.80 -33.44
N SER A 64 -19.89 16.74 -33.08
CA SER A 64 -19.34 16.89 -31.75
C SER A 64 -20.42 17.34 -30.73
N GLU A 65 -21.31 18.26 -31.14
CA GLU A 65 -22.45 18.69 -30.33
C GLU A 65 -23.48 17.56 -30.16
N LEU A 66 -23.77 16.78 -31.20
CA LEU A 66 -24.66 15.61 -31.12
C LEU A 66 -24.05 14.50 -30.24
N SER A 67 -22.75 14.28 -30.35
CA SER A 67 -22.04 13.32 -29.49
C SER A 67 -21.96 13.82 -28.04
N ALA A 68 -21.75 15.11 -27.82
CA ALA A 68 -21.80 15.74 -26.49
C ALA A 68 -23.23 15.77 -25.92
N ALA A 69 -24.24 16.09 -26.74
CA ALA A 69 -25.65 16.07 -26.35
C ALA A 69 -26.21 14.65 -26.22
N SER A 70 -25.65 13.65 -26.90
CA SER A 70 -26.03 12.24 -26.75
C SER A 70 -25.44 11.59 -25.50
N SER A 71 -24.51 12.25 -24.81
CA SER A 71 -24.08 11.88 -23.45
C SER A 71 -25.08 12.37 -22.40
N VAL A 72 -26.41 12.20 -22.65
CA VAL A 72 -27.39 12.30 -21.57
C VAL A 72 -27.15 11.14 -20.65
N MET A 73 -26.46 11.42 -19.53
CA MET A 73 -26.28 10.52 -18.42
C MET A 73 -27.62 10.23 -17.73
N GLY A 74 -28.49 9.48 -18.39
CA GLY A 74 -29.66 8.89 -17.74
C GLY A 74 -29.28 7.57 -17.09
N PRO A 75 -29.85 7.24 -15.91
CA PRO A 75 -29.51 6.00 -15.17
C PRO A 75 -29.60 4.72 -16.03
N GLY A 76 -30.44 4.69 -17.06
CA GLY A 76 -30.60 3.52 -17.92
C GLY A 76 -29.50 3.28 -18.97
N ARG A 77 -28.68 4.27 -19.28
CA ARG A 77 -27.57 4.14 -20.24
C ARG A 77 -26.25 3.75 -19.62
N ILE A 78 -26.02 4.15 -18.38
CA ILE A 78 -24.83 3.78 -17.61
C ILE A 78 -24.82 2.27 -17.36
N SER A 79 -25.99 1.67 -17.07
CA SER A 79 -26.11 0.24 -16.84
C SER A 79 -25.80 -0.62 -18.09
N ALA A 80 -25.93 -0.06 -19.30
CA ALA A 80 -25.62 -0.76 -20.56
C ALA A 80 -24.13 -0.73 -20.94
N MET A 81 -23.33 0.14 -20.31
CA MET A 81 -21.89 0.24 -20.56
C MET A 81 -21.03 -0.64 -19.63
N PHE A 82 -21.63 -1.17 -18.54
CA PHE A 82 -20.92 -2.03 -17.60
C PHE A 82 -21.10 -3.50 -17.98
N ASN A 83 -19.99 -4.24 -17.92
CA ASN A 83 -20.00 -5.68 -18.15
C ASN A 83 -20.86 -6.38 -17.07
N GLU A 84 -21.49 -7.49 -17.41
CA GLU A 84 -22.27 -8.27 -16.44
C GLU A 84 -21.40 -8.78 -15.27
N ALA A 85 -20.11 -9.05 -15.53
CA ALA A 85 -19.15 -9.40 -14.51
C ALA A 85 -18.96 -8.28 -13.47
N ASP A 86 -18.91 -7.01 -13.90
CA ASP A 86 -18.78 -5.86 -12.99
C ASP A 86 -20.04 -5.68 -12.13
N LYS A 87 -21.21 -5.88 -12.71
CA LYS A 87 -22.47 -5.83 -11.97
C LYS A 87 -22.57 -6.97 -10.94
N LEU A 88 -22.08 -8.14 -11.32
CA LEU A 88 -22.05 -9.29 -10.43
C LEU A 88 -21.04 -9.08 -9.29
N GLN A 89 -19.87 -8.52 -9.57
CA GLN A 89 -18.92 -8.14 -8.52
C GLN A 89 -19.54 -7.12 -7.56
N ALA A 90 -20.27 -6.12 -8.07
CA ALA A 90 -20.97 -5.16 -7.23
C ALA A 90 -22.09 -5.81 -6.39
N ALA A 91 -22.80 -6.81 -6.91
CA ALA A 91 -23.78 -7.58 -6.16
C ALA A 91 -23.12 -8.42 -5.04
N VAL A 92 -21.93 -8.97 -5.32
CA VAL A 92 -21.12 -9.66 -4.31
C VAL A 92 -20.59 -8.68 -3.26
N ASP A 93 -20.12 -7.50 -3.66
CA ASP A 93 -19.71 -6.45 -2.72
C ASP A 93 -20.84 -6.07 -1.76
N ASP A 94 -22.08 -5.90 -2.28
CA ASP A 94 -23.27 -5.66 -1.45
C ASP A 94 -23.57 -6.83 -0.51
N LEU A 95 -23.47 -8.07 -0.98
CA LEU A 95 -23.67 -9.26 -0.16
C LEU A 95 -22.71 -9.27 1.03
N PHE A 96 -21.48 -8.78 0.83
CA PHE A 96 -20.46 -8.70 1.86
C PHE A 96 -20.42 -7.36 2.63
N ASP A 97 -21.40 -6.47 2.44
CA ASP A 97 -21.50 -5.13 3.05
C ASP A 97 -20.25 -4.26 2.77
N LEU A 98 -19.74 -4.36 1.57
CA LEU A 98 -18.55 -3.61 1.11
C LEU A 98 -18.94 -2.39 0.28
N PRO A 99 -18.13 -1.33 0.27
CA PRO A 99 -18.37 -0.22 -0.63
C PRO A 99 -18.17 -0.67 -2.08
N ARG A 100 -19.15 -0.36 -2.92
CA ARG A 100 -19.02 -0.56 -4.37
C ARG A 100 -17.97 0.38 -4.96
N ASP A 101 -17.38 -0.01 -6.07
CA ASP A 101 -16.54 0.89 -6.85
C ASP A 101 -17.32 2.16 -7.25
N ASP A 102 -16.64 3.32 -7.26
CA ASP A 102 -17.29 4.63 -7.50
C ASP A 102 -18.10 4.65 -8.80
N LYS A 103 -17.64 3.95 -9.83
CA LYS A 103 -18.32 3.83 -11.12
C LYS A 103 -19.63 3.03 -11.05
N LEU A 104 -19.78 2.15 -10.07
CA LEU A 104 -20.89 1.21 -9.93
C LEU A 104 -21.90 1.63 -8.84
N LYS A 105 -21.62 2.71 -8.10
CA LYS A 105 -22.50 3.20 -7.01
C LYS A 105 -23.93 3.48 -7.45
N ALA A 106 -24.12 4.01 -8.66
CA ALA A 106 -25.44 4.38 -9.21
C ALA A 106 -26.10 3.28 -10.04
N VAL A 107 -25.45 2.12 -10.22
CA VAL A 107 -25.92 1.02 -11.05
C VAL A 107 -26.85 0.11 -10.24
N SER A 108 -28.02 -0.20 -10.80
CA SER A 108 -28.90 -1.23 -10.23
C SER A 108 -28.27 -2.61 -10.45
N VAL A 109 -28.06 -3.35 -9.36
CA VAL A 109 -27.49 -4.69 -9.36
C VAL A 109 -28.46 -5.66 -8.70
N PRO A 110 -28.46 -6.96 -9.09
CA PRO A 110 -29.28 -7.97 -8.45
C PRO A 110 -28.87 -8.10 -6.97
N LYS A 111 -29.86 -8.21 -6.08
CA LYS A 111 -29.61 -8.49 -4.66
C LYS A 111 -29.47 -9.98 -4.48
N LEU A 112 -28.32 -10.42 -4.00
CA LEU A 112 -28.06 -11.81 -3.64
C LEU A 112 -28.51 -12.06 -2.19
N SER A 113 -29.16 -13.18 -1.95
CA SER A 113 -29.58 -13.60 -0.60
C SER A 113 -28.42 -14.19 0.20
N GLY A 114 -27.47 -14.84 -0.47
CA GLY A 114 -26.34 -15.47 0.17
C GLY A 114 -25.32 -16.06 -0.80
N ILE A 115 -24.28 -16.70 -0.24
CA ILE A 115 -23.22 -17.33 -1.01
C ILE A 115 -23.70 -18.55 -1.80
N ARG A 116 -24.72 -19.23 -1.31
CA ARG A 116 -25.36 -20.37 -1.99
C ARG A 116 -25.97 -19.92 -3.31
N GLU A 117 -26.76 -18.83 -3.30
CA GLU A 117 -27.36 -18.30 -4.52
C GLU A 117 -26.29 -17.89 -5.54
N LEU A 118 -25.24 -17.23 -5.09
CA LEU A 118 -24.10 -16.88 -5.95
C LEU A 118 -23.45 -18.13 -6.57
N TYR A 119 -23.27 -19.17 -5.78
CA TYR A 119 -22.69 -20.43 -6.26
C TYR A 119 -23.58 -21.09 -7.33
N LEU A 120 -24.87 -21.21 -7.06
CA LEU A 120 -25.84 -21.80 -8.00
C LEU A 120 -25.91 -21.02 -9.32
N MET A 121 -25.90 -19.69 -9.26
CA MET A 121 -25.93 -18.83 -10.44
C MET A 121 -24.71 -19.00 -11.35
N LEU A 122 -23.55 -19.23 -10.78
CA LEU A 122 -22.27 -19.31 -11.51
C LEU A 122 -21.89 -20.72 -11.94
N THR A 123 -22.22 -21.73 -11.15
CA THR A 123 -21.86 -23.13 -11.43
C THR A 123 -22.96 -23.91 -12.14
N GLY A 124 -24.24 -23.49 -11.98
CA GLY A 124 -25.40 -24.25 -12.44
C GLY A 124 -25.63 -25.55 -11.67
N ASP A 125 -24.91 -25.76 -10.56
CA ASP A 125 -24.97 -26.99 -9.74
C ASP A 125 -26.07 -26.89 -8.71
N HIS A 126 -27.31 -27.09 -9.15
CA HIS A 126 -28.50 -27.02 -8.30
C HIS A 126 -28.55 -28.07 -7.20
N ASP A 127 -27.87 -29.17 -7.41
CA ASP A 127 -27.87 -30.33 -6.49
C ASP A 127 -26.64 -30.32 -5.55
N LEU A 128 -25.74 -29.30 -5.69
CA LEU A 128 -24.53 -29.12 -4.88
C LEU A 128 -23.61 -30.37 -4.87
N HIS A 129 -23.31 -30.86 -6.07
CA HIS A 129 -22.37 -31.97 -6.27
C HIS A 129 -20.92 -31.51 -6.40
N GLY A 130 -20.66 -30.20 -6.40
CA GLY A 130 -19.31 -29.63 -6.58
C GLY A 130 -18.85 -29.54 -8.04
N GLY A 131 -19.74 -29.75 -9.00
CA GLY A 131 -19.47 -29.71 -10.43
C GLY A 131 -19.85 -28.38 -11.10
N TYR A 132 -19.40 -28.21 -12.35
CA TYR A 132 -19.76 -27.07 -13.20
C TYR A 132 -20.66 -27.56 -14.36
N TYR A 133 -21.86 -27.01 -14.45
CA TYR A 133 -22.88 -27.40 -15.45
C TYR A 133 -23.17 -26.22 -16.39
N ALA A 134 -22.43 -26.11 -17.47
CA ALA A 134 -22.52 -24.99 -18.42
C ALA A 134 -23.92 -24.75 -18.99
N ASP A 135 -24.71 -25.84 -19.18
CA ASP A 135 -26.05 -25.79 -19.71
C ASP A 135 -27.10 -25.21 -18.74
N ARG A 136 -26.78 -25.14 -17.45
CA ARG A 136 -27.67 -24.69 -16.37
C ARG A 136 -27.23 -23.33 -15.78
N VAL A 137 -26.12 -22.80 -16.22
CA VAL A 137 -25.61 -21.48 -15.75
C VAL A 137 -26.58 -20.39 -16.20
N SER A 138 -27.07 -19.61 -15.26
CA SER A 138 -28.05 -18.55 -15.51
C SER A 138 -27.44 -17.26 -16.06
N LEU A 139 -26.12 -17.13 -16.01
CA LEU A 139 -25.38 -15.94 -16.45
C LEU A 139 -24.34 -16.32 -17.51
N ALA A 140 -24.44 -15.72 -18.70
CA ALA A 140 -23.43 -15.83 -19.75
C ALA A 140 -22.21 -14.94 -19.42
N THR A 141 -21.47 -15.27 -18.36
CA THR A 141 -20.30 -14.52 -17.92
C THR A 141 -19.09 -15.44 -17.80
N THR A 142 -17.92 -14.92 -18.08
CA THR A 142 -16.63 -15.57 -17.80
C THR A 142 -16.18 -15.40 -16.33
N ALA A 143 -17.05 -14.81 -15.48
CA ALA A 143 -16.75 -14.63 -14.08
C ALA A 143 -16.77 -15.97 -13.35
N ASP A 144 -15.70 -16.21 -12.60
CA ASP A 144 -15.54 -17.40 -11.78
C ASP A 144 -16.01 -17.12 -10.35
N PHE A 145 -16.79 -18.04 -9.76
CA PHE A 145 -17.25 -17.96 -8.37
C PHE A 145 -16.10 -17.66 -7.41
N THR A 146 -15.02 -18.42 -7.53
CA THR A 146 -13.84 -18.27 -6.67
C THR A 146 -13.16 -16.94 -6.86
N GLY A 147 -13.10 -16.40 -8.08
CA GLY A 147 -12.54 -15.09 -8.39
C GLY A 147 -13.33 -13.94 -7.78
N LEU A 148 -14.66 -13.97 -7.87
CA LEU A 148 -15.54 -12.95 -7.29
C LEU A 148 -15.47 -12.95 -5.76
N VAL A 149 -15.53 -14.12 -5.15
CA VAL A 149 -15.39 -14.28 -3.68
C VAL A 149 -14.00 -13.79 -3.24
N LYS A 150 -12.93 -14.15 -3.95
CA LYS A 150 -11.57 -13.65 -3.68
C LYS A 150 -11.52 -12.12 -3.66
N ASN A 151 -12.09 -11.45 -4.67
CA ASN A 151 -12.07 -10.00 -4.76
C ASN A 151 -12.79 -9.35 -3.57
N ALA A 152 -13.97 -9.88 -3.20
CA ALA A 152 -14.70 -9.41 -2.02
C ALA A 152 -13.91 -9.63 -0.72
N LEU A 153 -13.29 -10.80 -0.55
CA LEU A 153 -12.48 -11.11 0.62
C LEU A 153 -11.24 -10.19 0.72
N ASN A 154 -10.58 -9.88 -0.39
CA ASN A 154 -9.47 -8.93 -0.40
C ASN A 154 -9.95 -7.53 0.03
N LYS A 155 -11.12 -7.06 -0.43
CA LYS A 155 -11.70 -5.78 0.02
C LYS A 155 -12.01 -5.80 1.52
N ILE A 156 -12.50 -6.92 2.08
CA ILE A 156 -12.70 -7.07 3.53
C ILE A 156 -11.38 -6.98 4.28
N VAL A 157 -10.34 -7.63 3.79
CA VAL A 157 -9.00 -7.59 4.40
C VAL A 157 -8.48 -6.16 4.46
N VAL A 158 -8.55 -5.41 3.36
CA VAL A 158 -8.14 -3.99 3.31
C VAL A 158 -8.93 -3.15 4.30
N ASN A 159 -10.26 -3.25 4.31
CA ASN A 159 -11.09 -2.48 5.22
C ASN A 159 -10.82 -2.83 6.71
N THR A 160 -10.61 -4.11 7.00
CA THR A 160 -10.26 -4.56 8.36
C THR A 160 -8.89 -4.05 8.77
N TRP A 161 -7.93 -4.06 7.86
CA TRP A 161 -6.59 -3.50 8.09
C TRP A 161 -6.65 -2.03 8.49
N GLU A 162 -7.39 -1.20 7.75
CA GLU A 162 -7.57 0.21 8.06
C GLU A 162 -8.27 0.43 9.41
N MET A 163 -9.29 -0.36 9.71
CA MET A 163 -10.03 -0.26 10.98
C MET A 163 -9.15 -0.61 12.18
N LEU A 164 -8.36 -1.67 12.09
CA LEU A 164 -7.47 -2.09 13.18
C LEU A 164 -6.24 -1.19 13.31
N GLY A 165 -5.76 -0.63 12.21
CA GLY A 165 -4.75 0.42 12.25
C GLY A 165 -5.22 1.57 13.13
N ARG A 166 -6.41 2.11 12.87
CA ARG A 166 -7.03 3.16 13.70
C ARG A 166 -7.26 2.73 15.17
N ALA A 167 -7.36 1.44 15.44
CA ALA A 167 -7.46 0.90 16.81
C ALA A 167 -6.10 0.81 17.53
N GLY A 168 -4.99 1.16 16.88
CA GLY A 168 -3.66 1.27 17.49
C GLY A 168 -2.68 0.16 17.14
N TYR A 169 -3.01 -0.74 16.21
CA TYR A 169 -2.07 -1.76 15.71
C TYR A 169 -1.14 -1.25 14.61
N ASP A 170 -1.26 0.02 14.20
CA ASP A 170 -0.41 0.71 13.23
C ASP A 170 0.75 1.50 13.88
N TRP A 171 0.90 1.40 15.20
CA TRP A 171 1.93 2.11 15.97
C TRP A 171 3.34 1.96 15.37
N TRP A 172 3.64 0.78 14.82
CA TRP A 172 4.93 0.46 14.21
C TRP A 172 5.24 1.34 12.99
N GLN A 173 4.24 1.85 12.27
CA GLN A 173 4.44 2.74 11.12
C GLN A 173 5.06 4.08 11.53
N GLN A 174 4.89 4.49 12.78
CA GLN A 174 5.47 5.73 13.29
C GLN A 174 6.98 5.63 13.54
N ILE A 175 7.48 4.43 13.77
CA ILE A 175 8.87 4.18 14.19
C ILE A 175 9.70 3.37 13.19
N SER A 176 9.08 2.87 12.12
CA SER A 176 9.75 2.05 11.11
C SER A 176 9.60 2.60 9.71
N THR A 177 10.53 2.22 8.86
CA THR A 177 10.49 2.51 7.42
C THR A 177 10.07 1.26 6.67
N VAL A 178 9.07 1.38 5.78
CA VAL A 178 8.64 0.26 4.93
C VAL A 178 9.40 0.32 3.62
N GLU A 179 10.00 -0.80 3.22
CA GLU A 179 10.72 -0.93 1.95
C GLU A 179 10.15 -2.06 1.10
N HIS A 180 9.99 -1.78 -0.19
CA HIS A 180 9.54 -2.73 -1.18
C HIS A 180 10.72 -3.41 -1.87
N PHE A 181 10.68 -4.75 -1.95
CA PHE A 181 11.71 -5.56 -2.61
C PHE A 181 11.16 -6.35 -3.79
N ASN A 182 11.94 -6.42 -4.87
CA ASN A 182 11.57 -7.16 -6.09
C ASN A 182 12.02 -8.63 -6.09
N ASN A 183 12.75 -9.06 -5.07
CA ASN A 183 13.21 -10.45 -4.90
C ASN A 183 13.10 -10.89 -3.43
N LEU A 184 13.39 -12.15 -3.16
CA LEU A 184 13.39 -12.72 -1.80
C LEU A 184 14.83 -13.08 -1.36
N ASN A 185 15.83 -12.43 -1.93
CA ASN A 185 17.21 -12.63 -1.51
C ASN A 185 17.39 -12.06 -0.09
N THR A 186 18.41 -12.54 0.60
CA THR A 186 18.86 -11.94 1.86
C THR A 186 19.10 -10.45 1.67
N ILE A 187 18.45 -9.63 2.50
CA ILE A 187 18.63 -8.19 2.51
C ILE A 187 19.93 -7.90 3.24
N THR A 188 20.78 -7.12 2.62
CA THR A 188 21.96 -6.58 3.30
C THR A 188 21.72 -5.09 3.50
N GLY A 189 21.38 -4.70 4.72
CA GLY A 189 21.33 -3.32 5.14
C GLY A 189 22.75 -2.83 5.39
N THR A 190 23.12 -1.73 4.79
CA THR A 190 24.44 -1.13 5.05
C THR A 190 24.27 0.09 5.95
N LEU A 191 24.76 -0.02 7.15
CA LEU A 191 24.93 1.13 8.01
C LEU A 191 26.16 1.90 7.52
N VAL A 192 25.94 2.94 6.73
CA VAL A 192 27.04 3.76 6.19
C VAL A 192 27.67 4.57 7.31
N GLY A 193 28.95 4.39 7.50
CA GLY A 193 29.73 5.19 8.42
C GLY A 193 29.79 6.66 7.95
N THR A 194 30.04 7.55 8.87
CA THR A 194 30.15 8.98 8.61
C THR A 194 31.63 9.35 8.46
N VAL A 195 31.91 10.22 7.52
CA VAL A 195 33.17 10.96 7.50
C VAL A 195 33.15 11.94 8.66
N GLY A 196 34.16 11.96 9.48
CA GLY A 196 34.27 12.93 10.57
C GLY A 196 34.24 14.40 10.10
N THR A 197 34.77 15.29 10.88
CA THR A 197 34.96 16.67 10.43
C THR A 197 36.02 16.73 9.31
N LEU A 198 35.79 17.54 8.30
CA LEU A 198 36.75 17.70 7.22
C LEU A 198 38.09 18.18 7.78
N PRO A 199 39.22 17.51 7.47
CA PRO A 199 40.52 17.97 7.91
C PRO A 199 40.92 19.28 7.22
N VAL A 200 41.71 20.08 7.90
CA VAL A 200 42.28 21.28 7.29
C VAL A 200 43.35 20.87 6.28
N VAL A 201 43.20 21.32 5.05
CA VAL A 201 44.22 21.14 3.98
C VAL A 201 44.94 22.45 3.80
N ALA A 202 46.27 22.46 3.97
CA ALA A 202 47.09 23.63 3.73
C ALA A 202 47.16 23.94 2.23
N GLU A 203 47.37 25.20 1.89
CA GLU A 203 47.51 25.61 0.49
C GLU A 203 48.68 24.86 -0.19
N GLY A 204 48.36 24.16 -1.31
CA GLY A 204 49.32 23.35 -2.05
C GLY A 204 49.59 21.96 -1.47
N ALA A 205 48.92 21.55 -0.41
CA ALA A 205 49.01 20.19 0.13
C ALA A 205 47.98 19.22 -0.53
N ASP A 206 48.35 17.95 -0.58
CA ASP A 206 47.49 16.89 -1.09
C ASP A 206 46.29 16.64 -0.16
N TYR A 207 45.13 16.29 -0.75
CA TYR A 207 43.97 15.83 0.01
C TYR A 207 44.18 14.43 0.56
N THR A 208 43.83 14.21 1.82
CA THR A 208 43.86 12.89 2.44
C THR A 208 42.60 12.12 2.13
N GLU A 209 42.71 10.82 1.85
CA GLU A 209 41.59 9.94 1.67
C GLU A 209 40.75 9.84 2.96
N LEU A 210 39.45 10.02 2.82
CA LEU A 210 38.51 9.90 3.93
C LEU A 210 37.88 8.52 3.93
N VAL A 211 38.18 7.72 4.93
CA VAL A 211 37.67 6.35 5.06
C VAL A 211 36.27 6.39 5.66
N VAL A 212 35.30 5.80 4.94
CA VAL A 212 33.95 5.60 5.43
C VAL A 212 33.82 4.15 5.90
N GLY A 213 33.58 3.94 7.18
CA GLY A 213 33.30 2.60 7.70
C GLY A 213 31.85 2.19 7.42
N ASP A 214 31.62 0.91 7.18
CA ASP A 214 30.29 0.33 7.05
C ASP A 214 30.11 -0.87 8.01
N SER A 215 28.86 -1.17 8.35
CA SER A 215 28.49 -2.37 9.09
C SER A 215 27.29 -2.99 8.39
N PRO A 216 27.44 -4.17 7.76
CA PRO A 216 26.35 -4.82 7.06
C PRO A 216 25.46 -5.58 8.07
N GLU A 217 24.23 -5.10 8.26
CA GLU A 217 23.18 -5.88 8.92
C GLU A 217 22.45 -6.71 7.87
N THR A 218 22.03 -7.91 8.22
CA THR A 218 21.35 -8.82 7.29
C THR A 218 19.97 -9.22 7.80
N ALA A 219 19.04 -9.41 6.87
CA ALA A 219 17.71 -9.92 7.16
C ALA A 219 17.23 -10.86 6.06
N ASP A 220 16.47 -11.87 6.43
CA ASP A 220 15.85 -12.81 5.52
C ASP A 220 14.35 -12.65 5.49
N PHE A 221 13.77 -12.85 4.29
CA PHE A 221 12.32 -12.90 4.14
C PHE A 221 11.75 -14.18 4.72
N VAL A 222 10.80 -14.04 5.62
CA VAL A 222 10.02 -15.15 6.17
C VAL A 222 8.63 -15.15 5.57
N LYS A 223 8.19 -16.33 5.11
CA LYS A 223 6.84 -16.55 4.61
C LYS A 223 5.88 -16.88 5.75
N TYR A 224 4.89 -16.02 5.95
CA TYR A 224 3.77 -16.24 6.86
C TYR A 224 2.51 -16.55 6.05
N GLY A 225 1.67 -17.43 6.55
CA GLY A 225 0.41 -17.74 5.88
C GLY A 225 -0.25 -19.00 6.40
N GLY A 226 -1.45 -19.22 5.90
CA GLY A 226 -2.28 -20.37 6.17
C GLY A 226 -3.38 -20.46 5.14
N TYR A 227 -4.28 -21.44 5.25
CA TYR A 227 -5.47 -21.51 4.42
C TYR A 227 -6.72 -21.74 5.29
N ILE A 228 -7.83 -21.25 4.78
CA ILE A 228 -9.16 -21.50 5.35
C ILE A 228 -9.93 -22.33 4.32
N PRO A 229 -10.50 -23.47 4.72
CA PRO A 229 -11.36 -24.24 3.83
C PRO A 229 -12.75 -23.60 3.73
N LEU A 230 -13.28 -23.53 2.52
CA LEU A 230 -14.66 -23.23 2.21
C LEU A 230 -15.27 -24.53 1.69
N THR A 231 -15.87 -25.29 2.58
CA THR A 231 -16.44 -26.59 2.24
C THR A 231 -17.78 -26.46 1.54
N LEU A 232 -18.18 -27.47 0.79
CA LEU A 232 -19.46 -27.51 0.09
C LEU A 232 -20.64 -27.43 1.08
N GLU A 233 -20.48 -28.01 2.28
CA GLU A 233 -21.49 -27.94 3.35
C GLU A 233 -21.66 -26.50 3.89
N LEU A 234 -20.59 -25.71 3.93
CA LEU A 234 -20.66 -24.31 4.33
C LEU A 234 -21.44 -23.49 3.30
N ILE A 235 -21.26 -23.80 2.02
CA ILE A 235 -22.00 -23.19 0.91
C ILE A 235 -23.48 -23.62 0.98
N ASP A 236 -23.75 -24.93 1.18
CA ASP A 236 -25.11 -25.46 1.28
C ASP A 236 -25.90 -24.85 2.45
N ARG A 237 -25.26 -24.67 3.60
CA ARG A 237 -25.84 -24.00 4.78
C ARG A 237 -25.95 -22.50 4.65
N ASP A 238 -25.45 -21.92 3.56
CA ASP A 238 -25.41 -20.46 3.32
C ASP A 238 -24.77 -19.66 4.46
N GLU A 239 -23.64 -20.14 5.02
CA GLU A 239 -22.94 -19.51 6.13
C GLU A 239 -22.14 -18.25 5.69
N THR A 240 -22.75 -17.35 4.92
CA THR A 240 -22.15 -16.12 4.40
C THR A 240 -21.53 -15.27 5.51
N ARG A 241 -22.16 -15.17 6.69
CA ARG A 241 -21.65 -14.41 7.84
C ARG A 241 -20.32 -14.97 8.38
N LYS A 242 -20.18 -16.29 8.36
CA LYS A 242 -18.96 -16.96 8.82
C LYS A 242 -17.78 -16.69 7.88
N LEU A 243 -18.05 -16.67 6.58
CA LEU A 243 -17.03 -16.31 5.59
C LEU A 243 -16.56 -14.86 5.73
N LYS A 244 -17.48 -13.92 6.00
CA LYS A 244 -17.13 -12.53 6.35
C LYS A 244 -16.23 -12.45 7.59
N ALA A 245 -16.54 -13.21 8.64
CA ALA A 245 -15.76 -13.25 9.86
C ALA A 245 -14.35 -13.79 9.59
N TYR A 246 -14.21 -14.83 8.79
CA TYR A 246 -12.91 -15.39 8.43
C TYR A 246 -12.01 -14.38 7.70
N ALA A 247 -12.56 -13.65 6.74
CA ALA A 247 -11.80 -12.63 6.02
C ALA A 247 -11.33 -11.49 6.94
N ARG A 248 -12.18 -11.07 7.88
CA ARG A 248 -11.81 -10.07 8.90
C ARG A 248 -10.67 -10.57 9.79
N GLU A 249 -10.75 -11.81 10.26
CA GLU A 249 -9.68 -12.39 11.08
C GLU A 249 -8.37 -12.53 10.30
N LEU A 250 -8.40 -12.86 9.01
CA LEU A 250 -7.21 -12.92 8.18
C LEU A 250 -6.53 -11.56 8.03
N GLY A 251 -7.31 -10.48 7.79
CA GLY A 251 -6.78 -9.12 7.74
C GLY A 251 -6.17 -8.69 9.08
N SER A 252 -6.87 -8.99 10.17
CA SER A 252 -6.39 -8.66 11.51
C SER A 252 -5.14 -9.44 11.90
N ALA A 253 -5.04 -10.71 11.51
CA ALA A 253 -3.87 -11.55 11.77
C ALA A 253 -2.61 -11.03 11.05
N GLY A 254 -2.75 -10.55 9.81
CA GLY A 254 -1.64 -9.93 9.07
C GLY A 254 -1.08 -8.70 9.77
N LEU A 255 -1.94 -7.77 10.18
CA LEU A 255 -1.53 -6.56 10.88
C LEU A 255 -0.90 -6.86 12.24
N ARG A 256 -1.54 -7.73 13.04
CA ARG A 256 -0.98 -8.20 14.32
C ARG A 256 0.37 -8.88 14.14
N LYS A 257 0.59 -9.58 13.02
CA LYS A 257 1.89 -10.22 12.77
C LYS A 257 3.00 -9.21 12.56
N ILE A 258 2.79 -8.14 11.78
CA ILE A 258 3.79 -7.07 11.63
C ILE A 258 4.03 -6.38 12.97
N SER A 259 2.96 -6.00 13.66
CA SER A 259 3.05 -5.38 14.99
C SER A 259 3.87 -6.24 15.97
N SER A 260 3.61 -7.55 16.00
CA SER A 260 4.38 -8.52 16.80
C SER A 260 5.85 -8.61 16.40
N LEU A 261 6.16 -8.59 15.09
CA LEU A 261 7.56 -8.66 14.63
C LEU A 261 8.35 -7.40 15.00
N VAL A 262 7.73 -6.23 14.88
CA VAL A 262 8.38 -4.97 15.28
C VAL A 262 8.49 -4.88 16.82
N ALA A 263 7.48 -5.34 17.57
CA ALA A 263 7.55 -5.40 19.03
C ALA A 263 8.66 -6.34 19.51
N ALA A 264 8.90 -7.46 18.82
CA ALA A 264 9.94 -8.43 19.12
C ALA A 264 11.34 -7.81 19.15
N ILE A 265 11.60 -6.78 18.33
CA ILE A 265 12.88 -6.02 18.39
C ILE A 265 13.18 -5.53 19.80
N PHE A 266 12.14 -5.17 20.56
CA PHE A 266 12.29 -4.63 21.91
C PHE A 266 12.13 -5.68 23.01
N THR A 267 11.51 -6.83 22.73
CA THR A 267 11.15 -7.83 23.76
C THR A 267 11.95 -9.11 23.68
N ASP A 268 12.52 -9.43 22.52
CA ASP A 268 13.32 -10.65 22.34
C ASP A 268 14.58 -10.64 23.23
N ASN A 269 15.11 -11.85 23.48
CA ASN A 269 16.31 -12.08 24.30
C ASN A 269 16.23 -11.39 25.67
N ALA A 270 15.13 -11.59 26.38
CA ALA A 270 14.86 -10.97 27.69
C ALA A 270 14.93 -9.43 27.64
N GLY A 271 14.46 -8.83 26.53
CA GLY A 271 14.34 -7.39 26.37
C GLY A 271 15.60 -6.68 25.88
N VAL A 272 16.66 -7.39 25.51
CA VAL A 272 17.86 -6.79 24.92
C VAL A 272 17.86 -6.80 23.40
N GLY A 273 16.82 -7.35 22.77
CA GLY A 273 16.63 -7.35 21.33
C GLY A 273 17.53 -8.34 20.56
N PRO A 274 17.53 -8.29 19.21
CA PRO A 274 18.34 -9.16 18.37
C PRO A 274 19.83 -8.88 18.54
N THR A 275 20.65 -9.86 18.16
CA THR A 275 22.10 -9.67 18.05
C THR A 275 22.42 -8.97 16.74
N MET A 276 23.19 -7.90 16.79
CA MET A 276 23.63 -7.12 15.64
C MET A 276 24.87 -7.74 14.97
N ALA A 277 25.24 -7.28 13.77
CA ALA A 277 26.38 -7.79 13.02
C ALA A 277 27.73 -7.62 13.75
N ASP A 278 27.83 -6.67 14.66
CA ASP A 278 28.99 -6.47 15.53
C ASP A 278 29.06 -7.42 16.72
N THR A 279 28.16 -8.42 16.79
CA THR A 279 28.01 -9.43 17.84
C THR A 279 27.42 -8.92 19.16
N GLY A 280 27.13 -7.64 19.30
CA GLY A 280 26.45 -7.07 20.45
C GLY A 280 24.94 -7.29 20.41
N ALA A 281 24.28 -7.37 21.57
CA ALA A 281 22.83 -7.28 21.64
C ALA A 281 22.39 -5.86 21.24
N LEU A 282 21.26 -5.70 20.56
CA LEU A 282 20.75 -4.39 20.12
C LEU A 282 20.71 -3.38 21.26
N PHE A 283 20.20 -3.77 22.41
CA PHE A 283 20.21 -2.93 23.61
C PHE A 283 21.21 -3.47 24.63
N ASN A 284 22.26 -2.69 24.89
CA ASN A 284 23.23 -3.01 25.93
C ASN A 284 23.82 -1.74 26.55
N ALA A 285 24.30 -1.85 27.77
CA ALA A 285 24.91 -0.75 28.53
C ALA A 285 26.42 -0.60 28.26
N THR A 286 27.01 -1.49 27.46
CA THR A 286 28.45 -1.48 27.14
C THR A 286 28.79 -0.24 26.32
N ALA A 287 29.91 0.40 26.65
CA ALA A 287 30.34 1.59 25.94
C ALA A 287 30.61 1.29 24.45
N VAL A 288 30.23 2.21 23.56
CA VAL A 288 30.41 2.09 22.10
C VAL A 288 31.88 1.97 21.66
N THR A 289 32.81 2.31 22.51
CA THR A 289 34.26 2.13 22.31
C THR A 289 34.72 0.69 22.48
N THR A 290 33.83 -0.21 22.91
CA THR A 290 34.07 -1.64 23.09
C THR A 290 33.35 -2.42 21.98
N ALA A 291 33.89 -3.56 21.55
CA ALA A 291 33.26 -4.42 20.57
C ALA A 291 31.83 -4.79 21.00
N GLY A 292 30.87 -4.61 20.09
CA GLY A 292 29.45 -4.88 20.35
C GLY A 292 28.81 -3.97 21.40
N GLY A 293 29.44 -2.87 21.78
CA GLY A 293 28.92 -1.90 22.75
C GLY A 293 28.02 -0.85 22.06
N HIS A 294 26.83 -0.61 22.63
CA HIS A 294 25.84 0.31 22.08
C HIS A 294 25.49 1.45 23.04
N ALA A 295 25.72 1.32 24.33
CA ALA A 295 25.43 2.30 25.38
C ALA A 295 23.99 2.87 25.30
N ASN A 296 23.01 2.01 24.96
CA ASN A 296 21.63 2.40 24.71
C ASN A 296 20.60 1.63 25.59
N LEU A 297 21.05 1.09 26.71
CA LEU A 297 20.22 0.35 27.67
C LEU A 297 20.26 1.00 29.04
N LEU A 298 19.08 1.25 29.62
CA LEU A 298 18.87 1.59 31.03
C LEU A 298 18.06 0.48 31.73
N THR A 299 17.95 0.61 33.05
CA THR A 299 17.14 -0.31 33.90
C THR A 299 16.23 0.48 34.86
N THR A 300 15.96 1.76 34.55
CA THR A 300 15.22 2.66 35.44
C THR A 300 13.76 2.79 34.98
N ALA A 301 12.85 2.83 35.96
CA ALA A 301 11.43 3.06 35.66
C ALA A 301 11.20 4.40 34.97
N LEU A 302 10.14 4.49 34.17
CA LEU A 302 9.79 5.69 33.43
C LEU A 302 9.49 6.86 34.39
N ALA A 303 10.33 7.87 34.32
CA ALA A 303 10.22 9.13 35.03
C ALA A 303 10.87 10.25 34.20
N ILE A 304 10.63 11.50 34.54
CA ILE A 304 11.22 12.65 33.84
C ILE A 304 12.76 12.53 33.77
N ALA A 305 13.41 12.23 34.89
CA ALA A 305 14.87 12.09 34.94
C ALA A 305 15.40 10.90 34.10
N ALA A 306 14.67 9.78 34.07
CA ALA A 306 15.03 8.61 33.28
C ALA A 306 14.87 8.90 31.77
N TRP A 307 13.81 9.60 31.40
CA TRP A 307 13.59 10.07 30.02
C TRP A 307 14.69 11.01 29.54
N GLU A 308 15.05 12.01 30.34
CA GLU A 308 16.13 12.93 30.05
C GLU A 308 17.49 12.21 29.95
N ALA A 309 17.72 11.19 30.77
CA ALA A 309 18.91 10.35 30.65
C ALA A 309 18.96 9.59 29.32
N ALA A 310 17.84 9.05 28.87
CA ALA A 310 17.72 8.39 27.56
C ALA A 310 17.92 9.40 26.41
N CYS A 311 17.30 10.56 26.47
CA CYS A 311 17.51 11.64 25.50
C CYS A 311 18.98 12.04 25.40
N THR A 312 19.63 12.20 26.55
CA THR A 312 21.08 12.54 26.63
C THR A 312 21.93 11.42 26.05
N ALA A 313 21.60 10.15 26.33
CA ALA A 313 22.31 9.00 25.77
C ALA A 313 22.22 8.96 24.24
N VAL A 314 21.02 9.14 23.67
CA VAL A 314 20.81 9.20 22.20
C VAL A 314 21.54 10.40 21.59
N TYR A 315 21.42 11.58 22.20
CA TYR A 315 22.09 12.80 21.72
C TYR A 315 23.60 12.64 21.64
N ASN A 316 24.18 11.94 22.62
CA ASN A 316 25.62 11.74 22.73
C ASN A 316 26.12 10.52 21.92
N GLN A 317 25.24 9.74 21.29
CA GLN A 317 25.68 8.65 20.40
C GLN A 317 26.66 9.18 19.34
N PRO A 318 27.82 8.54 19.18
CA PRO A 318 28.80 9.00 18.19
C PRO A 318 28.35 8.61 16.77
N MET A 319 28.71 9.42 15.83
CA MET A 319 28.68 9.04 14.42
C MET A 319 29.65 7.87 14.19
N LEU A 320 29.30 6.97 13.25
CA LEU A 320 30.06 5.75 12.99
C LEU A 320 31.40 6.03 12.30
N ILE A 321 32.38 6.39 13.09
CA ILE A 321 33.77 6.44 12.67
C ILE A 321 34.51 5.33 13.39
N LYS A 322 35.05 4.37 12.63
CA LYS A 322 35.87 3.31 13.19
C LYS A 322 37.21 3.87 13.65
N ASN A 323 37.60 3.55 14.86
CA ASN A 323 38.97 3.81 15.33
C ASN A 323 39.96 2.79 14.76
N ALA A 324 41.26 2.95 15.06
CA ALA A 324 42.31 2.05 14.58
C ALA A 324 42.12 0.56 15.05
N ALA A 325 41.37 0.33 16.14
CA ALA A 325 41.02 -1.01 16.62
C ALA A 325 39.72 -1.55 16.01
N GLY A 326 39.05 -0.85 15.11
CA GLY A 326 37.84 -1.29 14.44
C GLY A 326 36.54 -0.99 15.20
N TYR A 327 36.57 -0.28 16.31
CA TYR A 327 35.39 0.08 17.10
C TYR A 327 34.90 1.49 16.81
N TYR A 328 33.60 1.73 17.06
CA TYR A 328 33.00 3.05 16.95
C TYR A 328 33.13 3.84 18.26
N GLY A 329 32.96 5.13 18.22
CA GLY A 329 32.83 5.96 19.41
C GLY A 329 33.75 7.17 19.54
N THR A 330 34.63 7.40 18.54
CA THR A 330 35.53 8.60 18.53
C THR A 330 35.03 9.72 17.61
N GLY A 331 33.89 9.53 16.93
CA GLY A 331 33.29 10.49 16.02
C GLY A 331 32.52 11.62 16.72
N PRO A 332 32.11 12.65 15.96
CA PRO A 332 31.21 13.67 16.46
C PRO A 332 29.87 13.05 16.91
N LYS A 333 29.15 13.75 17.77
CA LYS A 333 27.84 13.32 18.26
C LYS A 333 26.79 13.37 17.16
N MET A 334 25.82 12.45 17.18
CA MET A 334 24.67 12.50 16.29
C MET A 334 23.76 13.70 16.55
N ALA A 335 23.69 14.16 17.78
CA ALA A 335 22.88 15.31 18.22
C ALA A 335 21.38 15.17 17.89
N LEU A 336 20.86 13.96 17.96
CA LEU A 336 19.44 13.64 17.75
C LEU A 336 18.70 13.54 19.07
N ASN A 337 17.42 13.90 19.04
CA ASN A 337 16.51 13.69 20.18
C ASN A 337 15.44 12.66 19.82
N PRO A 338 15.07 11.76 20.76
CA PRO A 338 13.95 10.87 20.57
C PRO A 338 12.64 11.63 20.35
N LYS A 339 11.84 11.14 19.41
CA LYS A 339 10.52 11.69 19.09
C LYS A 339 9.37 10.84 19.63
N PHE A 340 9.60 9.56 19.83
CA PHE A 340 8.59 8.61 20.28
C PHE A 340 9.01 7.96 21.61
N CYS A 341 8.04 7.91 22.53
CA CYS A 341 8.17 7.19 23.81
C CYS A 341 7.27 5.97 23.75
N LEU A 342 7.85 4.80 23.52
CA LEU A 342 7.13 3.53 23.48
C LEU A 342 6.90 3.03 24.88
N VAL A 343 5.66 2.65 25.18
CA VAL A 343 5.26 2.17 26.53
C VAL A 343 4.22 1.06 26.43
N PRO A 344 4.17 0.14 27.40
CA PRO A 344 3.04 -0.75 27.58
C PRO A 344 1.79 0.03 28.03
N ARG A 345 0.64 -0.62 27.95
CA ARG A 345 -0.64 0.00 28.37
C ARG A 345 -0.63 0.51 29.83
N THR A 346 0.10 -0.15 30.71
CA THR A 346 0.25 0.21 32.13
C THR A 346 0.91 1.57 32.32
N LEU A 347 1.92 1.90 31.54
CA LEU A 347 2.67 3.15 31.62
C LEU A 347 2.08 4.28 30.76
N GLN A 348 1.01 4.03 30.01
CA GLN A 348 0.44 5.03 29.11
C GLN A 348 0.09 6.34 29.82
N ASN A 349 -0.57 6.27 30.97
CA ASN A 349 -0.94 7.49 31.72
C ASN A 349 0.30 8.27 32.20
N THR A 350 1.32 7.57 32.67
CA THR A 350 2.59 8.17 33.12
C THR A 350 3.27 8.89 31.95
N ALA A 351 3.39 8.22 30.81
CA ALA A 351 3.95 8.82 29.60
C ALA A 351 3.16 10.05 29.12
N TRP A 352 1.82 9.98 29.15
CA TRP A 352 0.96 11.10 28.78
C TRP A 352 1.11 12.29 29.71
N GLN A 353 1.12 12.05 31.03
CA GLN A 353 1.34 13.09 32.02
C GLN A 353 2.70 13.77 31.83
N MET A 354 3.74 12.97 31.60
CA MET A 354 5.10 13.44 31.41
C MET A 354 5.28 14.25 30.11
N LEU A 355 4.73 13.79 28.97
CA LEU A 355 5.02 14.34 27.64
C LEU A 355 3.93 15.28 27.12
N LYS A 356 2.71 15.20 27.63
CA LYS A 356 1.56 16.01 27.20
C LYS A 356 0.98 16.88 28.31
N GLY A 357 1.25 16.56 29.59
CA GLY A 357 0.79 17.33 30.72
C GLY A 357 1.27 18.78 30.66
N GLU A 358 0.45 19.70 31.12
CA GLU A 358 0.77 21.11 31.14
C GLU A 358 1.67 21.47 32.33
N TYR A 359 1.44 20.83 33.45
CA TYR A 359 2.17 21.06 34.68
C TYR A 359 2.73 19.76 35.23
N VAL A 360 3.90 19.84 35.82
CA VAL A 360 4.48 18.77 36.64
C VAL A 360 4.15 19.04 38.10
N ARG A 361 3.66 18.01 38.81
CA ARG A 361 3.36 18.07 40.23
C ARG A 361 4.52 17.51 41.03
N GLU A 362 5.14 18.35 41.84
CA GLU A 362 5.97 17.92 42.97
C GLU A 362 5.17 17.96 44.26
N ALA A 363 5.75 17.41 45.35
CA ALA A 363 5.04 17.23 46.60
C ALA A 363 4.37 18.51 47.15
N THR A 364 4.93 19.68 46.85
CA THR A 364 4.55 20.95 47.49
C THR A 364 4.10 22.03 46.48
N TYR A 365 4.44 21.89 45.19
CA TYR A 365 4.12 22.92 44.16
C TYR A 365 4.00 22.34 42.77
N PHE A 366 3.46 23.14 41.88
CA PHE A 366 3.36 22.86 40.45
C PHE A 366 4.28 23.79 39.69
N TYR A 367 4.92 23.26 38.64
CA TYR A 367 5.71 24.06 37.71
C TYR A 367 5.39 23.63 36.26
N ASP A 368 5.69 24.53 35.33
CA ASP A 368 5.45 24.28 33.91
C ASP A 368 6.23 23.08 33.42
N ASN A 369 5.60 22.23 32.62
CA ASN A 369 6.23 21.04 32.06
C ASN A 369 7.10 21.39 30.86
N VAL A 370 8.39 21.39 31.04
CA VAL A 370 9.38 21.67 29.98
C VAL A 370 9.37 20.57 28.90
N LEU A 371 8.99 19.32 29.24
CA LEU A 371 8.91 18.21 28.30
C LEU A 371 7.62 18.17 27.48
N LYS A 372 6.69 19.09 27.72
CA LYS A 372 5.42 19.16 26.99
C LYS A 372 5.66 19.27 25.49
N GLY A 373 5.25 18.25 24.74
CA GLY A 373 5.36 18.20 23.28
C GLY A 373 6.77 17.83 22.76
N SER A 374 7.73 17.51 23.61
CA SER A 374 9.07 17.07 23.18
C SER A 374 9.05 15.71 22.49
N ALA A 375 8.14 14.82 22.89
CA ALA A 375 7.96 13.51 22.27
C ALA A 375 6.50 13.08 22.26
N VAL A 376 6.21 12.04 21.48
CA VAL A 376 4.87 11.44 21.34
C VAL A 376 4.84 10.12 22.09
N PRO A 377 3.98 9.95 23.11
CA PRO A 377 3.79 8.67 23.75
C PRO A 377 3.02 7.71 22.83
N VAL A 378 3.58 6.53 22.61
CA VAL A 378 3.03 5.48 21.76
C VAL A 378 2.85 4.22 22.60
N THR A 379 1.64 3.67 22.60
CA THR A 379 1.33 2.44 23.35
C THR A 379 1.52 1.24 22.45
N VAL A 380 2.32 0.26 22.91
CA VAL A 380 2.60 -0.98 22.19
C VAL A 380 1.72 -2.10 22.73
N PRO A 381 0.77 -2.63 21.93
CA PRO A 381 -0.19 -3.64 22.40
C PRO A 381 0.46 -4.97 22.79
N GLU A 382 1.56 -5.34 22.14
CA GLU A 382 2.25 -6.62 22.31
C GLU A 382 3.17 -6.68 23.54
N TRP A 383 3.47 -5.54 24.15
CA TRP A 383 4.33 -5.54 25.33
C TRP A 383 3.58 -6.06 26.57
N ILE A 384 4.07 -7.17 27.09
CA ILE A 384 3.52 -7.82 28.29
C ILE A 384 4.23 -7.37 29.56
N ASP A 385 5.49 -6.90 29.46
CA ASP A 385 6.18 -6.29 30.59
C ASP A 385 5.52 -4.95 30.94
N ALA A 386 5.16 -4.80 32.21
CA ALA A 386 4.40 -3.65 32.68
C ALA A 386 5.27 -2.39 32.87
N ASN A 387 6.58 -2.55 32.95
CA ASN A 387 7.52 -1.53 33.43
C ASN A 387 8.50 -1.05 32.34
N ASP A 388 8.69 -1.84 31.28
CA ASP A 388 9.59 -1.52 30.19
C ASP A 388 9.13 -0.30 29.38
N TRP A 389 10.09 0.47 28.90
CA TRP A 389 9.82 1.58 27.98
C TRP A 389 11.00 1.81 27.03
N ALA A 390 10.76 2.49 25.91
CA ALA A 390 11.81 2.79 24.95
C ALA A 390 11.65 4.20 24.37
N ALA A 391 12.78 4.79 24.00
CA ALA A 391 12.87 6.07 23.31
C ALA A 391 13.36 5.80 21.88
N VAL A 392 12.66 6.34 20.89
CA VAL A 392 12.93 6.12 19.47
C VAL A 392 12.95 7.47 18.75
N CYS A 393 13.94 7.69 17.90
CA CYS A 393 14.03 8.89 17.06
C CYS A 393 13.01 8.82 15.89
N ASP A 394 12.84 9.96 15.23
CA ASP A 394 12.03 10.03 14.01
C ASP A 394 12.68 9.21 12.89
N PRO A 395 12.02 8.21 12.32
CA PRO A 395 12.56 7.40 11.22
C PRO A 395 12.81 8.22 9.94
N VAL A 396 12.17 9.38 9.80
CA VAL A 396 12.44 10.29 8.66
C VAL A 396 13.83 10.93 8.77
N VAL A 397 14.31 11.16 9.99
CA VAL A 397 15.61 11.80 10.23
C VAL A 397 16.70 10.73 10.40
N ALA A 398 16.40 9.68 11.15
CA ALA A 398 17.34 8.60 11.44
C ALA A 398 16.61 7.24 11.38
N PRO A 399 16.47 6.67 10.18
CA PRO A 399 15.79 5.39 10.00
C PRO A 399 16.63 4.28 10.65
N SER A 400 15.99 3.55 11.55
CA SER A 400 16.65 2.46 12.32
C SER A 400 15.98 1.11 12.12
N ILE A 401 14.65 1.07 12.18
CA ILE A 401 13.85 -0.14 12.05
C ILE A 401 13.23 -0.17 10.65
N TYR A 402 13.40 -1.30 9.97
CA TYR A 402 12.89 -1.50 8.64
C TYR A 402 11.91 -2.68 8.59
N VAL A 403 10.88 -2.52 7.78
CA VAL A 403 9.92 -3.56 7.44
C VAL A 403 9.98 -3.76 5.93
N GLY A 404 10.62 -4.84 5.52
CA GLY A 404 10.72 -5.24 4.11
C GLY A 404 9.48 -6.04 3.71
N GLU A 405 8.90 -5.68 2.56
CA GLU A 405 7.78 -6.40 1.96
C GLU A 405 8.08 -6.77 0.50
N ARG A 406 7.51 -7.86 0.01
CA ARG A 406 7.74 -8.33 -1.36
C ARG A 406 6.53 -8.14 -2.28
N PHE A 407 5.32 -8.44 -1.81
CA PHE A 407 4.09 -8.43 -2.59
C PHE A 407 3.05 -7.45 -2.06
N GLY A 408 3.46 -6.55 -1.20
CA GLY A 408 2.63 -5.58 -0.50
C GLY A 408 2.64 -5.81 1.00
N ILE A 409 2.41 -4.72 1.74
CA ILE A 409 2.38 -4.73 3.20
C ILE A 409 1.14 -5.45 3.78
N MET A 410 0.11 -5.62 2.98
CA MET A 410 -1.10 -6.35 3.36
C MET A 410 -1.01 -7.81 2.90
N PRO A 411 -1.58 -8.76 3.65
CA PRO A 411 -1.62 -10.15 3.23
C PRO A 411 -2.48 -10.34 1.99
N GLU A 412 -2.00 -11.13 1.03
CA GLU A 412 -2.72 -11.47 -0.19
C GLU A 412 -3.56 -12.74 0.00
N VAL A 413 -4.81 -12.72 -0.47
CA VAL A 413 -5.69 -13.88 -0.51
C VAL A 413 -5.63 -14.54 -1.88
N PHE A 414 -5.34 -15.83 -1.90
CA PHE A 414 -5.38 -16.69 -3.08
C PHE A 414 -6.46 -17.73 -2.91
N VAL A 415 -7.10 -18.11 -4.02
CA VAL A 415 -8.15 -19.11 -4.03
C VAL A 415 -7.72 -20.31 -4.87
N ALA A 416 -7.95 -21.51 -4.38
CA ALA A 416 -7.93 -22.75 -5.12
C ALA A 416 -9.32 -23.40 -5.02
N GLY A 417 -10.00 -23.52 -6.15
CA GLY A 417 -11.40 -24.00 -6.15
C GLY A 417 -11.90 -24.35 -7.54
N TYR A 418 -10.99 -24.58 -8.48
CA TYR A 418 -11.36 -25.15 -9.78
C TYR A 418 -11.63 -26.64 -9.62
N GLU A 419 -12.51 -27.19 -10.44
CA GLU A 419 -12.88 -28.62 -10.44
C GLU A 419 -11.66 -29.56 -10.53
N THR A 420 -10.61 -29.13 -11.20
CA THR A 420 -9.31 -29.85 -11.30
C THR A 420 -8.39 -29.64 -10.09
N SER A 421 -8.80 -28.84 -9.11
CA SER A 421 -7.99 -28.59 -7.91
C SER A 421 -7.96 -29.83 -7.02
N PRO A 422 -6.78 -30.25 -6.52
CA PRO A 422 -6.69 -31.36 -5.58
C PRO A 422 -7.59 -31.23 -4.35
N ALA A 423 -7.82 -29.99 -3.89
CA ALA A 423 -8.66 -29.73 -2.72
C ALA A 423 -10.14 -30.04 -2.98
N VAL A 424 -10.64 -29.67 -4.16
CA VAL A 424 -12.02 -30.02 -4.57
C VAL A 424 -12.14 -31.51 -4.79
N PHE A 425 -11.18 -32.13 -5.47
CA PHE A 425 -11.22 -33.56 -5.78
C PHE A 425 -11.12 -34.47 -4.54
N THR A 426 -10.35 -34.07 -3.53
CA THR A 426 -10.13 -34.93 -2.35
C THR A 426 -11.04 -34.64 -1.17
N ASN A 427 -11.52 -33.40 -1.03
CA ASN A 427 -12.18 -32.95 0.20
C ASN A 427 -13.44 -32.09 -0.05
N ASP A 428 -13.88 -31.89 -1.31
CA ASP A 428 -14.96 -30.97 -1.70
C ASP A 428 -14.79 -29.55 -1.13
N GLU A 429 -13.54 -29.08 -1.11
CA GLU A 429 -13.16 -27.82 -0.50
C GLU A 429 -12.62 -26.81 -1.53
N HIS A 430 -13.15 -25.59 -1.49
CA HIS A 430 -12.46 -24.42 -2.03
C HIS A 430 -11.51 -23.87 -0.96
N ARG A 431 -10.22 -23.72 -1.25
CA ARG A 431 -9.25 -23.25 -0.27
C ARG A 431 -8.90 -21.78 -0.49
N LEU A 432 -9.07 -20.99 0.57
CA LEU A 432 -8.66 -19.60 0.64
C LEU A 432 -7.32 -19.54 1.36
N LYS A 433 -6.23 -19.36 0.59
CA LYS A 433 -4.88 -19.26 1.15
C LYS A 433 -4.50 -17.79 1.33
N VAL A 434 -4.00 -17.47 2.50
CA VAL A 434 -3.36 -16.18 2.79
C VAL A 434 -1.86 -16.36 2.78
N ARG A 435 -1.16 -15.42 2.18
CA ARG A 435 0.29 -15.40 2.06
C ARG A 435 0.82 -14.01 2.37
N HIS A 436 1.88 -13.95 3.17
CA HIS A 436 2.56 -12.72 3.51
C HIS A 436 4.07 -12.99 3.59
N PHE A 437 4.89 -12.19 2.90
CA PHE A 437 6.34 -12.25 2.96
C PHE A 437 6.84 -10.97 3.60
N LEU A 438 7.47 -11.11 4.75
CA LEU A 438 7.97 -10.00 5.55
C LEU A 438 9.41 -10.26 5.99
N ALA A 439 10.19 -9.19 6.05
CA ALA A 439 11.47 -9.13 6.74
C ALA A 439 11.45 -7.92 7.68
N VAL A 440 11.83 -8.11 8.94
CA VAL A 440 11.93 -7.01 9.90
C VAL A 440 13.34 -7.03 10.47
N TRP A 441 14.02 -5.89 10.42
CA TRP A 441 15.40 -5.79 10.90
C TRP A 441 15.71 -4.39 11.44
N VAL A 442 16.79 -4.31 12.16
CA VAL A 442 17.36 -3.06 12.64
C VAL A 442 18.65 -2.80 11.89
N ASN A 443 18.77 -1.63 11.27
CA ASN A 443 19.97 -1.24 10.55
C ASN A 443 20.90 -0.35 11.40
N ASP A 444 20.35 0.43 12.30
CA ASP A 444 21.08 1.37 13.16
C ASP A 444 20.56 1.30 14.61
N PHE A 445 21.43 1.00 15.56
CA PHE A 445 21.10 0.95 16.98
C PHE A 445 21.04 2.32 17.66
N ARG A 446 21.73 3.32 17.13
CA ARG A 446 21.95 4.64 17.76
C ARG A 446 20.67 5.45 17.97
N PRO A 447 19.68 5.45 17.06
CA PRO A 447 18.41 6.15 17.25
C PRO A 447 17.47 5.47 18.25
N LEU A 448 17.85 4.31 18.77
CA LEU A 448 17.06 3.48 19.68
C LEU A 448 17.66 3.44 21.05
N HIS A 449 16.84 3.62 22.07
CA HIS A 449 17.24 3.50 23.47
C HIS A 449 16.15 2.79 24.26
N LYS A 450 16.48 1.83 25.08
CA LYS A 450 15.51 1.08 25.88
C LYS A 450 15.84 1.15 27.37
N SER A 451 14.81 1.12 28.19
CA SER A 451 14.91 0.81 29.61
C SER A 451 14.23 -0.54 29.88
N ASN A 452 15.03 -1.52 30.28
CA ASN A 452 14.60 -2.85 30.64
C ASN A 452 14.50 -2.91 32.17
N VAL A 453 13.30 -2.76 32.72
CA VAL A 453 13.04 -2.55 34.14
C VAL A 453 12.64 -3.87 34.76
N ALA A 454 13.38 -4.31 35.78
CA ALA A 454 13.10 -5.56 36.46
C ALA A 454 11.85 -5.49 37.36
#